data_02da4a8357afea83e77f42027499e5e6
#
_entry.id   02da4a8357afea83e77f42027499e5e6
#
_cell.length_a   1.000
_cell.length_b   1.000
_cell.length_c   1.000
_cell.angle_alpha   90.00
_cell.angle_beta   90.00
_cell.angle_gamma   90.00
#
_symmetry.space_group_name_H-M   'P 1'
#
loop_
_entity.id
_entity.type
_entity.pdbx_description
1 polymer ?
#
loop_
_entity_poly.entity_id
_entity_poly.type
_entity_poly.pdbx_seq_one_letter_code
_entity_poly.pdbx_strand_id
1 'polypeptide(L)'
;VGSEMCIRDSNRFAYLAAFIPVIMGMGGNIGTQSSTIVVRGLATGRINVRDFWRVVSKEFSIGLIMGMFYALLIGTVAQFQYTVQMLAMTVGLAVIISMTVAALVGSGVPLLLARINIDPAVATGPFVTTAIDIISVYCYFILATTLLGI
;
A
#
# COMPACT_ATOMS: atom_id res chain seq x y z
N VAL A 1 -12.71 37.16 -0.25
CA VAL A 1 -13.25 35.91 0.31
C VAL A 1 -13.03 34.73 -0.64
N GLY A 2 -13.21 34.88 -1.97
CA GLY A 2 -13.02 33.78 -2.93
C GLY A 2 -11.56 33.38 -3.18
N SER A 3 -10.63 34.32 -3.20
CA SER A 3 -9.20 34.04 -3.47
C SER A 3 -8.48 33.33 -2.34
N GLU A 4 -8.79 33.64 -1.10
CA GLU A 4 -8.20 32.96 0.06
C GLU A 4 -8.69 31.51 0.22
N MET A 5 -9.92 31.24 -0.16
CA MET A 5 -10.48 29.89 -0.18
C MET A 5 -9.79 29.04 -1.24
N CYS A 6 -9.60 29.55 -2.45
CA CYS A 6 -8.87 28.87 -3.52
C CYS A 6 -7.41 28.60 -3.19
N ILE A 7 -6.70 29.53 -2.53
CA ILE A 7 -5.30 29.34 -2.12
C ILE A 7 -5.19 28.27 -1.02
N ARG A 8 -6.12 28.27 -0.07
CA ARG A 8 -6.14 27.29 1.02
C ARG A 8 -6.44 25.88 0.52
N ASP A 9 -7.33 25.73 -0.44
CA ASP A 9 -7.64 24.46 -1.06
C ASP A 9 -6.49 23.97 -1.92
N SER A 10 -5.86 24.84 -2.71
CA SER A 10 -4.66 24.53 -3.50
C SER A 10 -3.51 24.02 -2.63
N ASN A 11 -3.27 24.63 -1.47
CA ASN A 11 -2.23 24.18 -0.53
C ASN A 11 -2.54 22.78 0.05
N ARG A 12 -3.80 22.47 0.33
CA ARG A 12 -4.20 21.12 0.82
C ARG A 12 -3.91 20.04 -0.22
N PHE A 13 -4.21 20.31 -1.49
CA PHE A 13 -3.89 19.38 -2.58
C PHE A 13 -2.38 19.20 -2.76
N ALA A 14 -1.58 20.26 -2.59
CA ALA A 14 -0.12 20.19 -2.67
C ALA A 14 0.46 19.30 -1.55
N TYR A 15 -0.05 19.39 -0.33
CA TYR A 15 0.40 18.53 0.77
C TYR A 15 0.05 17.06 0.52
N LEU A 16 -1.14 16.76 0.01
CA LEU A 16 -1.54 15.40 -0.33
C LEU A 16 -0.63 14.83 -1.44
N ALA A 17 -0.34 15.62 -2.47
CA ALA A 17 0.51 15.18 -3.58
C ALA A 17 1.93 14.83 -3.13
N ALA A 18 2.47 15.51 -2.12
CA ALA A 18 3.81 15.25 -1.60
C ALA A 18 3.97 13.84 -0.98
N PHE A 19 2.89 13.24 -0.46
CA PHE A 19 2.93 11.90 0.14
C PHE A 19 2.66 10.76 -0.85
N ILE A 20 2.16 11.05 -2.05
CA ILE A 20 1.89 10.01 -3.07
C ILE A 20 3.11 9.13 -3.36
N PRO A 21 4.32 9.69 -3.66
CA PRO A 21 5.49 8.86 -3.95
C PRO A 21 5.90 7.97 -2.78
N VAL A 22 5.70 8.44 -1.55
CA VAL A 22 6.03 7.69 -0.33
C VAL A 22 5.08 6.50 -0.17
N ILE A 23 3.77 6.73 -0.32
CA ILE A 23 2.74 5.69 -0.18
C ILE A 23 2.90 4.62 -1.26
N MET A 24 3.12 5.03 -2.53
CA MET A 24 3.37 4.11 -3.64
C MET A 24 4.65 3.30 -3.40
N GLY A 25 5.76 3.97 -3.09
CA GLY A 25 7.04 3.29 -2.87
C GLY A 25 6.99 2.25 -1.75
N MET A 26 6.30 2.55 -0.65
CA MET A 26 6.15 1.60 0.45
C MET A 26 5.26 0.41 0.09
N GLY A 27 4.12 0.66 -0.54
CA GLY A 27 3.25 -0.40 -1.03
C GLY A 27 3.98 -1.30 -2.05
N GLY A 28 4.63 -0.70 -3.03
CA GLY A 28 5.40 -1.42 -4.05
C GLY A 28 6.50 -2.31 -3.46
N ASN A 29 7.24 -1.81 -2.47
CA ASN A 29 8.31 -2.58 -1.80
C ASN A 29 7.75 -3.81 -1.07
N ILE A 30 6.71 -3.65 -0.26
CA ILE A 30 6.08 -4.77 0.46
C ILE A 30 5.47 -5.77 -0.52
N GLY A 31 4.77 -5.31 -1.54
CA GLY A 31 4.15 -6.21 -2.52
C GLY A 31 5.15 -7.01 -3.32
N THR A 32 6.25 -6.39 -3.75
CA THR A 32 7.33 -7.09 -4.45
C THR A 32 8.02 -8.11 -3.53
N GLN A 33 8.23 -7.74 -2.26
CA GLN A 33 8.82 -8.65 -1.28
C GLN A 33 7.90 -9.87 -1.03
N SER A 34 6.61 -9.65 -0.78
CA SER A 34 5.63 -10.73 -0.58
C SER A 34 5.53 -11.63 -1.82
N SER A 35 5.47 -11.05 -3.01
CA SER A 35 5.45 -11.80 -4.28
C SER A 35 6.69 -12.66 -4.44
N THR A 36 7.87 -12.11 -4.21
CA THR A 36 9.14 -12.84 -4.34
C THR A 36 9.22 -14.01 -3.35
N ILE A 37 8.80 -13.81 -2.10
CA ILE A 37 8.79 -14.86 -1.07
C ILE A 37 7.84 -16.00 -1.49
N VAL A 38 6.65 -15.67 -1.98
CA VAL A 38 5.65 -16.66 -2.39
C VAL A 38 6.12 -17.42 -3.63
N VAL A 39 6.61 -16.73 -4.67
CA VAL A 39 7.11 -17.37 -5.90
C VAL A 39 8.28 -18.30 -5.59
N ARG A 40 9.22 -17.85 -4.77
CA ARG A 40 10.33 -18.68 -4.31
C ARG A 40 9.85 -19.89 -3.48
N GLY A 41 8.85 -19.67 -2.62
CA GLY A 41 8.23 -20.72 -1.82
C GLY A 41 7.56 -21.80 -2.68
N LEU A 42 6.85 -21.40 -3.72
CA LEU A 42 6.22 -22.30 -4.70
C LEU A 42 7.29 -23.08 -5.49
N ALA A 43 8.30 -22.38 -6.01
CA ALA A 43 9.37 -22.99 -6.79
C ALA A 43 10.20 -24.02 -6.00
N THR A 44 10.38 -23.79 -4.69
CA THR A 44 11.11 -24.71 -3.80
C THR A 44 10.23 -25.80 -3.17
N GLY A 45 8.92 -25.81 -3.46
CA GLY A 45 7.99 -26.76 -2.86
C GLY A 45 7.68 -26.52 -1.37
N ARG A 46 8.13 -25.40 -0.79
CA ARG A 46 7.86 -25.03 0.62
C ARG A 46 6.47 -24.48 0.82
N ILE A 47 5.87 -23.88 -0.22
CA ILE A 47 4.51 -23.39 -0.24
C ILE A 47 3.75 -24.22 -1.25
N ASN A 48 2.56 -24.72 -0.82
CA ASN A 48 1.66 -25.42 -1.70
C ASN A 48 0.48 -24.51 -2.07
N VAL A 49 -0.04 -24.65 -3.27
CA VAL A 49 -1.21 -23.88 -3.73
C VAL A 49 -2.44 -24.13 -2.83
N ARG A 50 -2.49 -25.27 -2.15
CA ARG A 50 -3.54 -25.61 -1.19
C ARG A 50 -3.49 -24.77 0.09
N ASP A 51 -2.31 -24.23 0.43
CA ASP A 51 -2.09 -23.43 1.64
C ASP A 51 -2.43 -21.94 1.44
N PHE A 52 -3.22 -21.60 0.42
CA PHE A 52 -3.56 -20.22 0.04
C PHE A 52 -3.93 -19.35 1.24
N TRP A 53 -4.93 -19.75 2.01
CA TRP A 53 -5.41 -18.95 3.15
C TRP A 53 -4.37 -18.78 4.25
N ARG A 54 -3.56 -19.79 4.48
CA ARG A 54 -2.49 -19.73 5.48
C ARG A 54 -1.41 -18.74 5.07
N VAL A 55 -1.01 -18.72 3.81
CA VAL A 55 -0.01 -17.80 3.29
C VAL A 55 -0.55 -16.38 3.29
N VAL A 56 -1.74 -16.17 2.73
CA VAL A 56 -2.35 -14.85 2.63
C VAL A 56 -2.61 -14.22 4.01
N SER A 57 -3.08 -15.00 4.99
CA SER A 57 -3.29 -14.49 6.36
C SER A 57 -1.99 -14.11 7.06
N LYS A 58 -0.90 -14.83 6.80
CA LYS A 58 0.43 -14.49 7.30
C LYS A 58 0.93 -13.18 6.68
N GLU A 59 0.82 -13.05 5.37
CA GLU A 59 1.23 -11.82 4.65
C GLU A 59 0.36 -10.62 5.04
N PHE A 60 -0.95 -10.83 5.28
CA PHE A 60 -1.83 -9.80 5.85
C PHE A 60 -1.29 -9.27 7.19
N SER A 61 -0.92 -10.18 8.09
CA SER A 61 -0.37 -9.79 9.41
C SER A 61 0.95 -9.04 9.27
N ILE A 62 1.82 -9.45 8.36
CA ILE A 62 3.08 -8.77 8.06
C ILE A 62 2.81 -7.36 7.52
N GLY A 63 1.92 -7.25 6.52
CA GLY A 63 1.54 -5.96 5.92
C GLY A 63 0.95 -5.01 6.95
N LEU A 64 0.09 -5.52 7.85
CA LEU A 64 -0.52 -4.73 8.91
C LEU A 64 0.50 -4.23 9.94
N ILE A 65 1.39 -5.11 10.43
CA ILE A 65 2.42 -4.74 11.41
C ILE A 65 3.40 -3.71 10.82
N MET A 66 3.88 -3.96 9.61
CA MET A 66 4.77 -3.03 8.91
C MET A 66 4.05 -1.72 8.58
N GLY A 67 2.79 -1.80 8.17
CA GLY A 67 1.95 -0.63 7.91
C GLY A 67 1.80 0.24 9.17
N MET A 68 1.51 -0.34 10.33
CA MET A 68 1.42 0.39 11.60
C MET A 68 2.75 1.05 11.99
N PHE A 69 3.85 0.32 11.83
CA PHE A 69 5.19 0.86 12.13
C PHE A 69 5.53 2.08 11.26
N TYR A 70 5.36 1.96 9.96
CA TYR A 70 5.65 3.06 9.05
C TYR A 70 4.61 4.20 9.12
N ALA A 71 3.35 3.90 9.42
CA ALA A 71 2.34 4.91 9.66
C ALA A 71 2.69 5.80 10.86
N LEU A 72 3.24 5.20 11.93
CA LEU A 72 3.72 5.96 13.09
C LEU A 72 4.88 6.89 12.69
N LEU A 73 5.86 6.36 11.94
CA LEU A 73 7.02 7.16 11.51
C LEU A 73 6.59 8.32 10.58
N ILE A 74 5.81 8.04 9.55
CA ILE A 74 5.42 9.06 8.57
C ILE A 74 4.37 10.00 9.13
N GLY A 75 3.44 9.48 9.94
CA GLY A 75 2.46 10.30 10.63
C GLY A 75 3.12 11.30 11.57
N THR A 76 4.17 10.91 12.29
CA THR A 76 4.95 11.86 13.12
C THR A 76 5.68 12.89 12.29
N VAL A 77 6.31 12.50 11.19
CA VAL A 77 6.96 13.45 10.25
C VAL A 77 5.93 14.43 9.67
N ALA A 78 4.78 13.93 9.22
CA ALA A 78 3.71 14.77 8.69
C ALA A 78 3.20 15.77 9.74
N GLN A 79 3.05 15.34 10.99
CA GLN A 79 2.62 16.20 12.10
C GLN A 79 3.62 17.32 12.39
N PHE A 80 4.92 17.00 12.41
CA PHE A 80 5.96 18.01 12.64
C PHE A 80 6.12 18.99 11.49
N GLN A 81 5.97 18.51 10.26
CA GLN A 81 6.21 19.33 9.07
C GLN A 81 5.02 20.24 8.72
N TYR A 82 3.80 19.75 8.89
CA TYR A 82 2.60 20.44 8.43
C TYR A 82 1.67 20.91 9.54
N THR A 83 1.89 20.53 10.80
CA THR A 83 1.08 20.90 11.97
C THR A 83 -0.44 20.67 11.81
N VAL A 84 -0.84 19.87 10.80
CA VAL A 84 -2.24 19.54 10.49
C VAL A 84 -2.52 18.11 10.93
N GLN A 85 -3.15 17.94 12.08
CA GLN A 85 -3.41 16.63 12.68
C GLN A 85 -4.24 15.69 11.77
N MET A 86 -5.23 16.23 11.07
CA MET A 86 -6.03 15.45 10.12
C MET A 86 -5.21 14.91 8.96
N LEU A 87 -4.22 15.65 8.46
CA LEU A 87 -3.31 15.20 7.41
C LEU A 87 -2.46 14.02 7.89
N ALA A 88 -1.88 14.11 9.10
CA ALA A 88 -1.08 13.05 9.68
C ALA A 88 -1.88 11.75 9.85
N MET A 89 -3.13 11.84 10.31
CA MET A 89 -4.03 10.69 10.41
C MET A 89 -4.37 10.09 9.05
N THR A 90 -4.68 10.93 8.06
CA THR A 90 -5.01 10.47 6.70
C THR A 90 -3.84 9.73 6.06
N VAL A 91 -2.64 10.31 6.13
CA VAL A 91 -1.42 9.70 5.59
C VAL A 91 -1.08 8.40 6.33
N GLY A 92 -1.16 8.39 7.66
CA GLY A 92 -0.92 7.20 8.47
C GLY A 92 -1.85 6.04 8.12
N LEU A 93 -3.16 6.30 8.04
CA LEU A 93 -4.15 5.30 7.63
C LEU A 93 -3.93 4.83 6.19
N ALA A 94 -3.60 5.74 5.28
CA ALA A 94 -3.30 5.38 3.90
C ALA A 94 -2.09 4.44 3.79
N VAL A 95 -1.05 4.67 4.58
CA VAL A 95 0.14 3.79 4.64
C VAL A 95 -0.25 2.40 5.15
N ILE A 96 -1.02 2.29 6.24
CA ILE A 96 -1.47 1.00 6.76
C ILE A 96 -2.25 0.22 5.70
N ILE A 97 -3.23 0.87 5.08
CA ILE A 97 -4.08 0.23 4.07
C ILE A 97 -3.26 -0.17 2.85
N SER A 98 -2.44 0.76 2.32
CA SER A 98 -1.59 0.50 1.17
C SER A 98 -0.67 -0.70 1.37
N MET A 99 0.06 -0.75 2.49
CA MET A 99 0.99 -1.83 2.79
C MET A 99 0.27 -3.17 3.02
N THR A 100 -0.88 -3.15 3.68
CA THR A 100 -1.70 -4.36 3.90
C THR A 100 -2.25 -4.91 2.59
N VAL A 101 -2.82 -4.05 1.75
CA VAL A 101 -3.32 -4.43 0.42
C VAL A 101 -2.17 -4.90 -0.48
N ALA A 102 -1.02 -4.23 -0.43
CA ALA A 102 0.16 -4.62 -1.18
C ALA A 102 0.66 -6.03 -0.82
N ALA A 103 0.69 -6.36 0.47
CA ALA A 103 1.05 -7.69 0.94
C ALA A 103 0.05 -8.76 0.46
N LEU A 104 -1.25 -8.45 0.50
CA LEU A 104 -2.30 -9.34 0.01
C LEU A 104 -2.22 -9.56 -1.51
N VAL A 105 -2.06 -8.51 -2.30
CA VAL A 105 -1.94 -8.60 -3.76
C VAL A 105 -0.65 -9.30 -4.13
N GLY A 106 0.47 -8.91 -3.52
CA GLY A 106 1.79 -9.50 -3.76
C GLY A 106 1.84 -10.99 -3.47
N SER A 107 1.15 -11.47 -2.43
CA SER A 107 1.08 -12.91 -2.11
C SER A 107 -0.03 -13.64 -2.87
N GLY A 108 -1.18 -13.02 -3.03
CA GLY A 108 -2.35 -13.64 -3.64
C GLY A 108 -2.20 -13.88 -5.13
N VAL A 109 -1.66 -12.92 -5.87
CA VAL A 109 -1.55 -13.03 -7.34
C VAL A 109 -0.68 -14.21 -7.77
N PRO A 110 0.54 -14.42 -7.25
CA PRO A 110 1.35 -15.59 -7.61
C PRO A 110 0.67 -16.93 -7.27
N LEU A 111 0.01 -17.00 -6.12
CA LEU A 111 -0.74 -18.19 -5.71
C LEU A 111 -1.91 -18.51 -6.63
N LEU A 112 -2.64 -17.47 -7.08
CA LEU A 112 -3.74 -17.62 -8.03
C LEU A 112 -3.22 -18.07 -9.39
N LEU A 113 -2.12 -17.50 -9.90
CA LEU A 113 -1.51 -17.91 -11.16
C LEU A 113 -1.04 -19.36 -11.10
N ALA A 114 -0.37 -19.75 -10.02
CA ALA A 114 0.02 -21.13 -9.81
C ALA A 114 -1.18 -22.10 -9.79
N ARG A 115 -2.33 -21.67 -9.25
CA ARG A 115 -3.55 -22.48 -9.21
C ARG A 115 -4.16 -22.75 -10.58
N ILE A 116 -4.00 -21.83 -11.52
CA ILE A 116 -4.47 -21.96 -12.90
C ILE A 116 -3.37 -22.46 -13.86
N ASN A 117 -2.27 -23.01 -13.32
CA ASN A 117 -1.11 -23.53 -14.05
C ASN A 117 -0.41 -22.48 -14.93
N ILE A 118 -0.45 -21.21 -14.55
CA ILE A 118 0.37 -20.16 -15.13
C ILE A 118 1.61 -19.97 -14.25
N ASP A 119 2.76 -19.72 -14.88
CA ASP A 119 4.01 -19.50 -14.16
C ASP A 119 3.86 -18.30 -13.17
N PRO A 120 3.96 -18.54 -11.86
CA PRO A 120 3.83 -17.46 -10.88
C PRO A 120 4.96 -16.42 -10.97
N ALA A 121 6.07 -16.71 -11.64
CA ALA A 121 7.14 -15.75 -11.86
C ALA A 121 6.71 -14.55 -12.72
N VAL A 122 5.67 -14.70 -13.54
CA VAL A 122 5.06 -13.58 -14.31
C VAL A 122 4.48 -12.52 -13.37
N ALA A 123 4.05 -12.90 -12.17
CA ALA A 123 3.50 -11.99 -11.16
C ALA A 123 4.56 -11.22 -10.37
N THR A 124 5.85 -11.35 -10.72
CA THR A 124 6.92 -10.59 -10.06
C THR A 124 7.25 -9.32 -10.83
N GLY A 125 7.74 -8.31 -10.13
CA GLY A 125 8.21 -7.09 -10.75
C GLY A 125 7.10 -6.14 -11.23
N PRO A 126 7.23 -5.57 -12.44
CA PRO A 126 6.44 -4.41 -12.87
C PRO A 126 4.91 -4.60 -12.84
N PHE A 127 4.44 -5.81 -13.11
CA PHE A 127 3.00 -6.10 -13.12
C PHE A 127 2.36 -5.92 -11.74
N VAL A 128 2.98 -6.51 -10.71
CA VAL A 128 2.48 -6.41 -9.33
C VAL A 128 2.67 -5.00 -8.79
N THR A 129 3.82 -4.36 -9.02
CA THR A 129 4.06 -3.00 -8.54
C THR A 129 3.08 -2.01 -9.13
N THR A 130 2.85 -2.06 -10.45
CA THR A 130 1.88 -1.17 -11.10
C THR A 130 0.46 -1.35 -10.56
N ALA A 131 0.02 -2.59 -10.36
CA ALA A 131 -1.29 -2.86 -9.77
C ALA A 131 -1.40 -2.31 -8.35
N ILE A 132 -0.36 -2.50 -7.53
CA ILE A 132 -0.30 -2.01 -6.15
C ILE A 132 -0.30 -0.48 -6.13
N ASP A 133 0.47 0.17 -7.00
CA ASP A 133 0.56 1.63 -7.08
C ASP A 133 -0.81 2.25 -7.41
N ILE A 134 -1.52 1.70 -8.38
CA ILE A 134 -2.87 2.15 -8.75
C ILE A 134 -3.83 2.00 -7.56
N ILE A 135 -3.84 0.84 -6.91
CA ILE A 135 -4.73 0.57 -5.77
C ILE A 135 -4.37 1.49 -4.59
N SER A 136 -3.08 1.66 -4.30
CA SER A 136 -2.60 2.49 -3.20
C SER A 136 -2.99 3.96 -3.37
N VAL A 137 -2.80 4.51 -4.56
CA VAL A 137 -3.19 5.89 -4.88
C VAL A 137 -4.70 6.06 -4.80
N TYR A 138 -5.45 5.11 -5.35
CA TYR A 138 -6.92 5.12 -5.29
C TYR A 138 -7.45 5.11 -3.85
N CYS A 139 -6.95 4.20 -3.01
CA CYS A 139 -7.30 4.14 -1.60
C CYS A 139 -6.91 5.43 -0.86
N TYR A 140 -5.74 5.99 -1.16
CA TYR A 140 -5.28 7.24 -0.57
C TYR A 140 -6.22 8.41 -0.88
N PHE A 141 -6.64 8.56 -2.14
CA PHE A 141 -7.57 9.62 -2.53
C PHE A 141 -8.96 9.44 -1.90
N ILE A 142 -9.47 8.22 -1.82
CA ILE A 142 -10.74 7.96 -1.11
C ILE A 142 -10.64 8.38 0.35
N LEU A 143 -9.55 8.02 1.04
CA LEU A 143 -9.34 8.43 2.43
C LEU A 143 -9.20 9.94 2.57
N ALA A 144 -8.45 10.56 1.68
CA ALA A 144 -8.28 12.02 1.68
C ALA A 144 -9.60 12.75 1.49
N THR A 145 -10.41 12.33 0.51
CA THR A 145 -11.72 12.93 0.25
C THR A 145 -12.70 12.72 1.41
N THR A 146 -12.69 11.54 2.03
CA THR A 146 -13.61 11.23 3.12
C THR A 146 -13.22 11.90 4.45
N LEU A 147 -11.93 11.96 4.77
CA LEU A 147 -11.45 12.48 6.06
C LEU A 147 -11.19 13.98 6.04
N LEU A 148 -10.74 14.53 4.93
CA LEU A 148 -10.45 15.96 4.80
C LEU A 148 -11.62 16.75 4.23
N GLY A 149 -12.67 16.08 3.73
CA GLY A 149 -13.85 16.73 3.18
C GLY A 149 -13.58 17.54 1.91
N ILE A 150 -12.70 17.03 1.05
CA ILE A 150 -12.26 17.70 -0.19
C ILE A 150 -12.98 17.09 -1.38
#